data_9492cfd89cc93255888022a63328d18d
#
_entry.id   9492cfd89cc93255888022a63328d18d
#
_cell.length_a   1.000
_cell.length_b   1.000
_cell.length_c   1.000
_cell.angle_alpha   90.00
_cell.angle_beta   90.00
_cell.angle_gamma   90.00
#
_symmetry.space_group_name_H-M   'P 1'
#
loop_
_entity.id
_entity.type
_entity.pdbx_description
1 polymer ?
#
loop_
_entity_poly.entity_id
_entity_poly.type
_entity_poly.pdbx_seq_one_letter_code
_entity_poly.pdbx_strand_id
1 'polypeptide(L)'
;MSRMWLGALAGSGALLVVGVVGVITTSSGGNDTEVASPESTRRKPVQVVIAGTNDARESVTDGGITGEGTFKATGAITDFGTARGYRWLKGDEATGWQISLRYVTKGQKGTITYVVRIDTAQLPPTSRWTIESGTKAYKGLKGEGNESENATYTTSYLRGRVWR
;
A
#
# COMPACT_ATOMS: atom_id res chain seq x y z
N MET A 1 -24.44 13.30 -23.21
CA MET A 1 -22.96 13.41 -23.12
C MET A 1 -22.64 14.36 -21.98
N SER A 2 -22.49 13.85 -20.77
CA SER A 2 -22.27 14.66 -19.57
C SER A 2 -20.82 14.52 -19.16
N ARG A 3 -20.07 15.63 -19.19
CA ARG A 3 -18.67 15.70 -18.74
C ARG A 3 -18.66 15.79 -17.21
N MET A 4 -18.24 14.74 -16.55
CA MET A 4 -17.96 14.77 -15.12
C MET A 4 -16.60 15.44 -14.88
N TRP A 5 -16.64 16.62 -14.25
CA TRP A 5 -15.47 17.29 -13.68
C TRP A 5 -15.21 16.72 -12.30
N LEU A 6 -14.11 16.02 -12.11
CA LEU A 6 -13.58 15.72 -10.77
C LEU A 6 -12.64 16.86 -10.41
N GLY A 7 -13.14 17.74 -9.52
CA GLY A 7 -12.36 18.85 -8.96
C GLY A 7 -11.30 18.36 -7.99
N ALA A 8 -10.08 18.86 -8.16
CA ALA A 8 -8.98 18.67 -7.22
C ALA A 8 -9.23 19.48 -5.94
N LEU A 9 -9.25 18.81 -4.78
CA LEU A 9 -9.17 19.47 -3.47
C LEU A 9 -7.76 19.29 -2.92
N ALA A 10 -6.98 20.36 -2.97
CA ALA A 10 -5.72 20.50 -2.26
C ALA A 10 -6.00 20.76 -0.77
N GLY A 11 -5.70 19.79 0.10
CA GLY A 11 -5.76 19.93 1.54
C GLY A 11 -4.36 19.99 2.15
N SER A 12 -3.90 21.17 2.55
CA SER A 12 -2.70 21.39 3.35
C SER A 12 -2.97 20.96 4.80
N GLY A 13 -2.37 19.86 5.26
CA GLY A 13 -2.43 19.39 6.65
C GLY A 13 -1.13 19.68 7.38
N ALA A 14 -1.18 20.54 8.39
CA ALA A 14 -0.09 20.90 9.28
C ALA A 14 0.39 19.72 10.13
N LEU A 15 1.70 19.55 10.23
CA LEU A 15 2.37 18.56 11.06
C LEU A 15 2.42 19.03 12.52
N LEU A 16 1.67 18.40 13.41
CA LEU A 16 1.74 18.63 14.85
C LEU A 16 2.62 17.53 15.48
N VAL A 17 3.83 17.92 15.89
CA VAL A 17 4.75 17.04 16.64
C VAL A 17 4.41 17.17 18.12
N VAL A 18 3.82 16.14 18.70
CA VAL A 18 3.64 16.02 20.16
C VAL A 18 4.74 15.12 20.71
N GLY A 19 5.68 15.71 21.40
CA GLY A 19 6.69 14.99 22.17
C GLY A 19 6.08 14.41 23.45
N VAL A 20 6.18 13.12 23.66
CA VAL A 20 5.87 12.46 24.92
C VAL A 20 7.15 12.20 25.69
N VAL A 21 7.32 12.90 26.81
CA VAL A 21 8.38 12.66 27.80
C VAL A 21 8.00 11.43 28.61
N GLY A 22 8.72 10.33 28.44
CA GLY A 22 8.54 9.12 29.24
C GLY A 22 9.26 9.22 30.58
N VAL A 23 8.52 9.08 31.67
CA VAL A 23 9.04 8.94 33.03
C VAL A 23 9.56 7.52 33.21
N ILE A 24 10.85 7.38 33.55
CA ILE A 24 11.47 6.08 33.91
C ILE A 24 11.23 5.85 35.38
N THR A 25 10.39 4.89 35.74
CA THR A 25 10.33 4.34 37.11
C THR A 25 11.18 3.07 37.16
N THR A 26 12.27 3.12 37.91
CA THR A 26 13.07 1.93 38.27
C THR A 26 12.40 1.23 39.45
N SER A 27 11.91 -0.01 39.24
CA SER A 27 11.60 -0.93 40.32
C SER A 27 12.51 -2.14 40.23
N SER A 28 13.22 -2.42 41.29
CA SER A 28 14.14 -3.51 41.49
C SER A 28 13.41 -4.83 41.82
N GLY A 29 13.92 -5.92 41.29
CA GLY A 29 13.83 -7.25 41.89
C GLY A 29 12.70 -8.15 41.38
N GLY A 30 13.04 -9.02 40.45
CA GLY A 30 12.25 -10.22 40.07
C GLY A 30 13.02 -10.96 38.99
N ASN A 31 13.46 -12.19 39.24
CA ASN A 31 14.00 -13.08 38.23
C ASN A 31 12.87 -13.54 37.31
N ASP A 32 12.47 -12.67 36.41
CA ASP A 32 11.60 -13.04 35.31
C ASP A 32 12.48 -13.51 34.17
N THR A 33 12.42 -14.82 33.94
CA THR A 33 12.93 -15.43 32.70
C THR A 33 12.22 -14.74 31.55
N GLU A 34 12.90 -13.78 30.93
CA GLU A 34 12.43 -13.06 29.75
C GLU A 34 12.21 -14.07 28.63
N VAL A 35 10.97 -14.55 28.53
CA VAL A 35 10.54 -15.33 27.37
C VAL A 35 10.65 -14.37 26.19
N ALA A 36 11.71 -14.53 25.40
CA ALA A 36 11.96 -13.77 24.19
C ALA A 36 10.69 -13.75 23.34
N SER A 37 10.00 -12.62 23.36
CA SER A 37 8.84 -12.38 22.50
C SER A 37 9.34 -12.54 21.07
N PRO A 38 8.72 -13.37 20.23
CA PRO A 38 9.25 -13.66 18.91
C PRO A 38 9.33 -12.37 18.11
N GLU A 39 10.54 -11.97 17.78
CA GLU A 39 10.89 -10.75 17.01
C GLU A 39 10.20 -10.69 15.63
N SER A 40 9.57 -11.78 15.23
CA SER A 40 8.90 -12.01 13.94
C SER A 40 7.61 -11.21 13.74
N THR A 41 6.97 -10.71 14.81
CA THR A 41 5.66 -10.01 14.71
C THR A 41 5.79 -8.49 14.72
N ARG A 42 7.00 -7.93 14.85
CA ARG A 42 7.17 -6.48 14.88
C ARG A 42 6.88 -5.85 13.51
N ARG A 43 5.83 -5.04 13.45
CA ARG A 43 5.44 -4.30 12.25
C ARG A 43 6.47 -3.19 11.96
N LYS A 44 7.15 -3.27 10.82
CA LYS A 44 8.20 -2.32 10.39
C LYS A 44 7.67 -1.44 9.24
N PRO A 45 7.99 -0.12 9.24
CA PRO A 45 7.51 0.78 8.19
C PRO A 45 8.09 0.44 6.82
N VAL A 46 7.28 0.64 5.77
CA VAL A 46 7.67 0.45 4.38
C VAL A 46 7.01 1.49 3.50
N GLN A 47 7.70 1.90 2.45
CA GLN A 47 7.15 2.66 1.34
C GLN A 47 7.49 1.95 0.03
N VAL A 48 6.50 1.78 -0.84
CA VAL A 48 6.68 1.26 -2.20
C VAL A 48 6.16 2.30 -3.18
N VAL A 49 6.97 2.66 -4.15
CA VAL A 49 6.59 3.54 -5.26
C VAL A 49 6.52 2.68 -6.51
N ILE A 50 5.36 2.68 -7.16
CA ILE A 50 5.11 1.97 -8.41
C ILE A 50 4.86 3.03 -9.47
N ALA A 51 5.78 3.16 -10.41
CA ALA A 51 5.69 4.09 -11.53
C ALA A 51 5.52 3.33 -12.84
N GLY A 52 4.53 3.72 -13.63
CA GLY A 52 4.24 3.10 -14.91
C GLY A 52 3.22 3.89 -15.70
N THR A 53 3.03 3.51 -16.95
CA THR A 53 1.95 4.02 -17.76
C THR A 53 0.66 3.28 -17.40
N ASN A 54 -0.12 3.86 -16.52
CA ASN A 54 -1.48 3.42 -16.33
C ASN A 54 -2.27 3.86 -17.57
N ASP A 55 -2.47 2.95 -18.49
CA ASP A 55 -3.44 3.18 -19.56
C ASP A 55 -4.83 3.05 -18.95
N ALA A 56 -5.30 4.14 -18.33
CA ALA A 56 -6.55 4.22 -17.59
C ALA A 56 -7.80 4.04 -18.50
N ARG A 57 -7.61 3.66 -19.76
CA ARG A 57 -8.66 3.66 -20.78
C ARG A 57 -9.40 2.36 -20.91
N GLU A 58 -8.88 1.25 -20.42
CA GLU A 58 -9.58 -0.02 -20.48
C GLU A 58 -10.05 -0.45 -19.08
N SER A 59 -11.29 -0.15 -18.80
CA SER A 59 -12.06 -0.78 -17.73
C SER A 59 -12.30 -2.24 -18.14
N VAL A 60 -11.45 -3.15 -17.69
CA VAL A 60 -11.60 -4.56 -18.00
C VAL A 60 -12.36 -5.22 -16.88
N THR A 61 -13.57 -5.70 -17.16
CA THR A 61 -14.41 -6.46 -16.23
C THR A 61 -13.73 -7.75 -15.76
N ASP A 62 -12.78 -8.29 -16.53
CA ASP A 62 -12.12 -9.58 -16.29
C ASP A 62 -10.65 -9.48 -15.86
N GLY A 63 -10.19 -8.32 -15.36
CA GLY A 63 -8.84 -8.18 -14.81
C GLY A 63 -7.72 -8.16 -15.85
N GLY A 64 -7.80 -7.24 -16.80
CA GLY A 64 -6.73 -7.00 -17.78
C GLY A 64 -5.51 -6.28 -17.20
N ILE A 65 -4.40 -6.38 -17.90
CA ILE A 65 -3.18 -5.60 -17.59
C ILE A 65 -3.50 -4.13 -17.80
N THR A 66 -3.37 -3.30 -16.74
CA THR A 66 -3.56 -1.86 -16.80
C THR A 66 -2.28 -1.12 -17.16
N GLY A 67 -1.13 -1.75 -16.98
CA GLY A 67 0.15 -1.17 -17.33
C GLY A 67 1.35 -1.99 -16.86
N GLU A 68 2.47 -1.71 -17.48
CA GLU A 68 3.79 -2.17 -17.05
C GLU A 68 4.62 -0.96 -16.63
N GLY A 69 5.48 -1.16 -15.64
CA GLY A 69 6.31 -0.09 -15.11
C GLY A 69 7.43 -0.61 -14.21
N THR A 70 7.87 0.26 -13.32
CA THR A 70 8.92 -0.04 -12.35
C THR A 70 8.42 0.14 -10.94
N PHE A 71 9.09 -0.49 -9.98
CA PHE A 71 8.87 -0.20 -8.55
C PHE A 71 10.18 0.07 -7.84
N LYS A 72 10.07 0.81 -6.74
CA LYS A 72 11.13 1.01 -5.75
C LYS A 72 10.51 0.90 -4.36
N ALA A 73 11.03 -0.01 -3.55
CA ALA A 73 10.66 -0.18 -2.15
C ALA A 73 11.78 0.34 -1.24
N THR A 74 11.41 1.00 -0.14
CA THR A 74 12.32 1.53 0.88
C THR A 74 11.79 1.24 2.28
N GLY A 75 12.66 1.29 3.29
CA GLY A 75 12.33 0.97 4.68
C GLY A 75 12.60 -0.50 4.99
N ALA A 76 11.63 -1.21 5.57
CA ALA A 76 11.76 -2.62 5.93
C ALA A 76 11.97 -3.56 4.73
N ILE A 77 11.53 -3.14 3.56
CA ILE A 77 11.87 -3.74 2.26
C ILE A 77 12.73 -2.74 1.51
N THR A 78 13.89 -3.19 1.01
CA THR A 78 14.73 -2.41 0.11
C THR A 78 14.94 -3.24 -1.14
N ASP A 79 14.25 -2.89 -2.22
CA ASP A 79 14.29 -3.58 -3.51
C ASP A 79 13.80 -2.66 -4.64
N PHE A 80 14.08 -3.03 -5.87
CA PHE A 80 13.61 -2.34 -7.07
C PHE A 80 13.52 -3.32 -8.24
N GLY A 81 12.76 -2.95 -9.26
CA GLY A 81 12.60 -3.79 -10.44
C GLY A 81 11.38 -3.40 -11.27
N THR A 82 10.75 -4.40 -11.88
CA THR A 82 9.57 -4.22 -12.72
C THR A 82 8.28 -4.40 -11.95
N ALA A 83 7.22 -3.74 -12.40
CA ALA A 83 5.87 -3.87 -11.88
C ALA A 83 4.87 -4.11 -13.03
N ARG A 84 3.83 -4.91 -12.76
CA ARG A 84 2.66 -5.05 -13.61
C ARG A 84 1.42 -4.76 -12.80
N GLY A 85 0.51 -3.96 -13.34
CA GLY A 85 -0.78 -3.64 -12.75
C GLY A 85 -1.92 -4.37 -13.43
N TYR A 86 -2.91 -4.79 -12.63
CA TYR A 86 -4.17 -5.36 -13.09
C TYR A 86 -5.30 -4.64 -12.36
N ARG A 87 -6.41 -4.38 -13.05
CA ARG A 87 -7.53 -3.62 -12.51
C ARG A 87 -8.84 -4.38 -12.66
N TRP A 88 -9.68 -4.32 -11.64
CA TRP A 88 -11.05 -4.82 -11.64
C TRP A 88 -11.96 -3.73 -11.10
N LEU A 89 -13.16 -3.65 -11.68
CA LEU A 89 -14.23 -2.77 -11.23
C LEU A 89 -15.43 -3.62 -10.81
N LYS A 90 -16.04 -3.28 -9.68
CA LYS A 90 -17.27 -3.89 -9.18
C LYS A 90 -18.18 -2.80 -8.64
N GLY A 91 -19.48 -2.90 -8.92
CA GLY A 91 -20.47 -1.91 -8.50
C GLY A 91 -21.09 -1.17 -9.69
N ASP A 92 -21.80 -0.10 -9.39
CA ASP A 92 -22.47 0.80 -10.36
C ASP A 92 -22.55 2.22 -9.80
N GLU A 93 -23.18 3.15 -10.55
CA GLU A 93 -23.33 4.54 -10.13
C GLU A 93 -24.21 4.70 -8.88
N ALA A 94 -25.15 3.80 -8.62
CA ALA A 94 -26.07 3.89 -7.49
C ALA A 94 -25.44 3.38 -6.18
N THR A 95 -24.63 2.32 -6.27
CA THR A 95 -24.00 1.66 -5.12
C THR A 95 -22.54 2.09 -4.88
N GLY A 96 -21.99 2.90 -5.79
CA GLY A 96 -20.58 3.24 -5.83
C GLY A 96 -19.73 2.13 -6.48
N TRP A 97 -18.53 2.51 -6.88
CA TRP A 97 -17.58 1.62 -7.52
C TRP A 97 -16.54 1.13 -6.52
N GLN A 98 -16.34 -0.18 -6.44
CA GLN A 98 -15.18 -0.78 -5.79
C GLN A 98 -14.12 -1.05 -6.86
N ILE A 99 -12.98 -0.41 -6.73
CA ILE A 99 -11.83 -0.60 -7.61
C ILE A 99 -10.83 -1.49 -6.88
N SER A 100 -10.42 -2.57 -7.51
CA SER A 100 -9.35 -3.43 -7.03
C SER A 100 -8.19 -3.38 -8.00
N LEU A 101 -7.00 -3.02 -7.50
CA LEU A 101 -5.75 -3.06 -8.26
C LEU A 101 -4.88 -4.17 -7.68
N ARG A 102 -4.28 -4.97 -8.54
CA ARG A 102 -3.27 -5.95 -8.16
C ARG A 102 -1.95 -5.54 -8.81
N TYR A 103 -0.94 -5.25 -8.01
CA TYR A 103 0.41 -4.99 -8.48
C TYR A 103 1.30 -6.20 -8.23
N VAL A 104 1.90 -6.74 -9.29
CA VAL A 104 2.92 -7.79 -9.21
C VAL A 104 4.28 -7.12 -9.44
N THR A 105 5.08 -7.01 -8.37
CA THR A 105 6.42 -6.43 -8.42
C THR A 105 7.47 -7.52 -8.42
N LYS A 106 8.40 -7.49 -9.38
CA LYS A 106 9.51 -8.44 -9.52
C LYS A 106 10.83 -7.71 -9.33
N GLY A 107 11.46 -7.94 -8.19
CA GLY A 107 12.73 -7.35 -7.81
C GLY A 107 13.89 -8.35 -7.76
N GLN A 108 15.03 -7.86 -7.28
CA GLN A 108 16.25 -8.64 -7.09
C GLN A 108 16.07 -9.77 -6.07
N LYS A 109 15.30 -9.49 -5.00
CA LYS A 109 15.10 -10.39 -3.85
C LYS A 109 13.89 -11.30 -3.99
N GLY A 110 13.06 -11.10 -5.00
CA GLY A 110 11.85 -11.91 -5.23
C GLY A 110 10.70 -11.12 -5.82
N THR A 111 9.52 -11.72 -5.75
CA THR A 111 8.27 -11.11 -6.23
C THR A 111 7.37 -10.81 -5.03
N ILE A 112 6.68 -9.67 -5.04
CA ILE A 112 5.61 -9.36 -4.09
C ILE A 112 4.36 -9.01 -4.91
N THR A 113 3.22 -9.56 -4.49
CA THR A 113 1.90 -9.19 -5.01
C THR A 113 1.17 -8.35 -3.98
N TYR A 114 0.85 -7.12 -4.35
CA TYR A 114 0.03 -6.19 -3.58
C TYR A 114 -1.38 -6.16 -4.15
N VAL A 115 -2.38 -6.11 -3.28
CA VAL A 115 -3.77 -5.83 -3.65
C VAL A 115 -4.16 -4.50 -3.04
N VAL A 116 -4.61 -3.57 -3.86
CA VAL A 116 -5.17 -2.28 -3.45
C VAL A 116 -6.68 -2.34 -3.64
N ARG A 117 -7.44 -1.89 -2.64
CA ARG A 117 -8.89 -1.73 -2.72
C ARG A 117 -9.25 -0.28 -2.49
N ILE A 118 -9.99 0.28 -3.44
CA ILE A 118 -10.45 1.66 -3.42
C ILE A 118 -11.97 1.62 -3.34
N ASP A 119 -12.51 2.17 -2.25
CA ASP A 119 -13.96 2.32 -2.06
C ASP A 119 -14.34 3.76 -2.41
N THR A 120 -15.09 3.92 -3.51
CA THR A 120 -15.55 5.22 -4.00
C THR A 120 -16.93 5.61 -3.48
N ALA A 121 -17.60 4.74 -2.74
CA ALA A 121 -18.86 5.07 -2.07
C ALA A 121 -18.66 6.02 -0.88
N GLN A 122 -17.43 6.13 -0.38
CA GLN A 122 -17.03 7.06 0.68
C GLN A 122 -16.43 8.34 0.11
N LEU A 123 -16.65 9.46 0.79
CA LEU A 123 -16.05 10.76 0.45
C LEU A 123 -15.25 11.31 1.65
N PRO A 124 -13.92 11.47 1.51
CA PRO A 124 -13.09 11.11 0.36
C PRO A 124 -12.95 9.59 0.17
N PRO A 125 -12.70 9.10 -1.05
CA PRO A 125 -12.47 7.69 -1.30
C PRO A 125 -11.34 7.14 -0.44
N THR A 126 -11.51 5.93 0.08
CA THR A 126 -10.47 5.26 0.86
C THR A 126 -9.71 4.27 -0.02
N SER A 127 -8.40 4.30 0.07
CA SER A 127 -7.53 3.40 -0.67
C SER A 127 -6.60 2.68 0.30
N ARG A 128 -6.69 1.35 0.34
CA ARG A 128 -5.89 0.49 1.21
C ARG A 128 -5.24 -0.63 0.44
N TRP A 129 -3.99 -0.93 0.78
CA TRP A 129 -3.26 -2.04 0.21
C TRP A 129 -2.96 -3.12 1.25
N THR A 130 -2.83 -4.36 0.76
CA THR A 130 -2.35 -5.52 1.51
C THR A 130 -1.39 -6.33 0.65
N ILE A 131 -0.50 -7.11 1.28
CA ILE A 131 0.31 -8.12 0.58
C ILE A 131 -0.52 -9.40 0.48
N GLU A 132 -0.76 -9.85 -0.75
CA GLU A 132 -1.42 -11.12 -1.06
C GLU A 132 -0.43 -12.28 -1.02
N SER A 133 0.74 -12.10 -1.63
CA SER A 133 1.77 -13.15 -1.68
C SER A 133 3.17 -12.59 -1.87
N GLY A 134 4.17 -13.42 -1.57
CA GLY A 134 5.57 -13.13 -1.81
C GLY A 134 6.38 -14.38 -2.09
N THR A 135 7.47 -14.26 -2.85
CA THR A 135 8.38 -15.35 -3.18
C THR A 135 9.79 -15.09 -2.67
N LYS A 136 10.63 -16.12 -2.63
CA LYS A 136 12.04 -16.05 -2.18
C LYS A 136 12.16 -15.33 -0.81
N ALA A 137 12.91 -14.20 -0.77
CA ALA A 137 13.10 -13.40 0.44
C ALA A 137 11.79 -12.81 0.99
N TYR A 138 10.71 -12.82 0.22
CA TYR A 138 9.40 -12.28 0.62
C TYR A 138 8.37 -13.35 0.95
N LYS A 139 8.75 -14.63 0.99
CA LYS A 139 7.86 -15.74 1.39
C LYS A 139 7.34 -15.50 2.81
N GLY A 140 6.03 -15.54 2.99
CA GLY A 140 5.36 -15.33 4.29
C GLY A 140 5.30 -13.86 4.73
N LEU A 141 5.82 -12.91 3.92
CA LEU A 141 5.71 -11.49 4.22
C LEU A 141 4.23 -11.07 4.19
N LYS A 142 3.82 -10.35 5.21
CA LYS A 142 2.52 -9.69 5.35
C LYS A 142 2.72 -8.19 5.34
N GLY A 143 1.68 -7.45 4.95
CA GLY A 143 1.74 -5.99 4.97
C GLY A 143 0.40 -5.36 4.68
N GLU A 144 0.23 -4.13 5.16
CA GLU A 144 -0.96 -3.32 4.95
C GLU A 144 -0.61 -1.84 5.06
N GLY A 145 -1.47 -1.00 4.50
CA GLY A 145 -1.33 0.44 4.59
C GLY A 145 -2.30 1.18 3.67
N ASN A 146 -1.97 2.45 3.46
CA ASN A 146 -2.72 3.32 2.56
C ASN A 146 -1.99 3.44 1.22
N GLU A 147 -2.76 3.59 0.18
CA GLU A 147 -2.29 3.92 -1.16
C GLU A 147 -2.70 5.34 -1.51
N SER A 148 -1.91 6.01 -2.31
CA SER A 148 -2.25 7.29 -2.95
C SER A 148 -1.60 7.34 -4.33
N GLU A 149 -2.22 8.06 -5.25
CA GLU A 149 -1.69 8.25 -6.60
C GLU A 149 -1.25 9.70 -6.83
N ASN A 150 -0.39 9.93 -7.82
CA ASN A 150 -0.11 11.27 -8.30
C ASN A 150 -1.30 11.82 -9.11
N ALA A 151 -1.29 13.13 -9.41
CA ALA A 151 -2.38 13.82 -10.13
C ALA A 151 -2.64 13.27 -11.56
N THR A 152 -1.68 12.58 -12.14
CA THR A 152 -1.80 11.98 -13.49
C THR A 152 -2.11 10.49 -13.46
N TYR A 153 -2.26 9.89 -12.27
CA TYR A 153 -2.54 8.47 -12.07
C TYR A 153 -1.47 7.53 -12.67
N THR A 154 -0.25 8.03 -12.86
CA THR A 154 0.87 7.26 -13.42
C THR A 154 1.80 6.69 -12.36
N THR A 155 1.62 7.08 -11.10
CA THR A 155 2.47 6.64 -9.99
C THR A 155 1.63 6.40 -8.74
N SER A 156 1.71 5.20 -8.21
CA SER A 156 1.10 4.81 -6.92
C SER A 156 2.14 4.78 -5.81
N TYR A 157 1.77 5.33 -4.65
CA TYR A 157 2.56 5.36 -3.43
C TYR A 157 1.89 4.50 -2.37
N LEU A 158 2.47 3.34 -2.06
CA LEU A 158 2.00 2.44 -1.02
C LEU A 158 2.82 2.71 0.24
N ARG A 159 2.20 3.27 1.28
CA ARG A 159 2.82 3.54 2.58
C ARG A 159 2.15 2.74 3.67
N GLY A 160 2.93 2.07 4.51
CA GLY A 160 2.36 1.22 5.55
C GLY A 160 3.41 0.47 6.35
N ARG A 161 3.05 -0.74 6.76
CA ARG A 161 3.89 -1.60 7.59
C ARG A 161 3.89 -3.03 7.07
N VAL A 162 5.01 -3.72 7.29
CA VAL A 162 5.19 -5.13 6.94
C VAL A 162 5.69 -5.92 8.15
N TRP A 163 5.37 -7.23 8.18
CA TRP A 163 5.78 -8.17 9.22
C TRP A 163 5.80 -9.61 8.67
N ARG A 164 6.27 -10.56 9.45
CA ARG A 164 6.19 -12.01 9.20
C ARG A 164 5.51 -12.73 10.35
#